data_834c5a0d5106bbf86f686738f8e0fde0
#
_entry.id   834c5a0d5106bbf86f686738f8e0fde0
#
_cell.length_a   1.000
_cell.length_b   1.000
_cell.length_c   1.000
_cell.angle_alpha   90.00
_cell.angle_beta   90.00
_cell.angle_gamma   90.00
#
_symmetry.space_group_name_H-M   'P 1'
#
loop_
_entity.id
_entity.type
_entity.pdbx_description
1 polymer ?
#
loop_
_entity_poly.entity_id
_entity_poly.type
_entity_poly.pdbx_seq_one_letter_code
_entity_poly.pdbx_strand_id
1 'polypeptide(L)'
;MLNVYAWSYGSVGMAMLGSLIIWRILAKCIRQDIWKVMNAVGAVVALLIILRFTVIGRESFNEHCFMVMAEYSGEFYREMIMNIFLYFPLGLTLGELTGCHVIWLAFLLSLGIESWQFAAGTGIAQGTDVLCNTLG
;
A
#
# COMPACT_ATOMS: atom_id res chain seq x y z
N MET A 1 7.61 -4.90 -18.27
CA MET A 1 6.34 -5.10 -17.56
C MET A 1 6.46 -6.40 -16.80
N LEU A 2 6.57 -6.36 -15.48
CA LEU A 2 6.56 -7.57 -14.65
C LEU A 2 5.21 -8.26 -14.85
N ASN A 3 5.24 -9.53 -15.19
CA ASN A 3 4.03 -10.30 -15.47
C ASN A 3 3.35 -10.65 -14.14
N VAL A 4 2.64 -9.68 -13.58
CA VAL A 4 1.93 -9.78 -12.27
C VAL A 4 0.88 -10.90 -12.29
N TYR A 5 0.46 -11.33 -13.49
CA TYR A 5 -0.50 -12.43 -13.67
C TYR A 5 0.06 -13.82 -13.29
N ALA A 6 1.38 -13.95 -13.15
CA ALA A 6 2.02 -15.22 -12.81
C ALA A 6 2.12 -15.48 -11.30
N TRP A 7 1.81 -14.51 -10.46
CA TRP A 7 1.93 -14.65 -9.01
C TRP A 7 0.62 -15.19 -8.43
N SER A 8 0.69 -16.38 -7.85
CA SER A 8 -0.43 -16.88 -7.04
C SER A 8 -0.55 -16.08 -5.75
N TYR A 9 -1.77 -15.93 -5.22
CA TYR A 9 -2.01 -15.26 -3.93
C TYR A 9 -1.14 -15.83 -2.79
N GLY A 10 -0.86 -17.14 -2.84
CA GLY A 10 0.04 -17.79 -1.90
C GLY A 10 1.48 -17.30 -1.99
N SER A 11 2.01 -17.03 -3.19
CA SER A 11 3.38 -16.52 -3.36
C SER A 11 3.52 -15.09 -2.83
N VAL A 12 2.50 -14.25 -2.99
CA VAL A 12 2.48 -12.89 -2.42
C VAL A 12 2.49 -12.95 -0.89
N GLY A 13 1.62 -13.77 -0.30
CA GLY A 13 1.58 -13.96 1.16
C GLY A 13 2.90 -14.50 1.72
N MET A 14 3.52 -15.46 1.04
CA MET A 14 4.84 -15.99 1.43
C MET A 14 5.94 -14.94 1.34
N ALA A 15 5.92 -14.08 0.31
CA ALA A 15 6.87 -12.99 0.17
C ALA A 15 6.71 -11.95 1.29
N MET A 16 5.47 -11.61 1.68
CA MET A 16 5.19 -10.71 2.79
C MET A 16 5.68 -11.29 4.12
N LEU A 17 5.37 -12.56 4.42
CA LEU A 17 5.85 -13.24 5.63
C LEU A 17 7.37 -13.33 5.67
N GLY A 18 8.01 -13.69 4.55
CA GLY A 18 9.47 -13.75 4.44
C GLY A 18 10.11 -12.39 4.68
N SER A 19 9.55 -11.33 4.11
CA SER A 19 10.05 -9.96 4.33
C SER A 19 9.90 -9.50 5.77
N LEU A 20 8.79 -9.84 6.44
CA LEU A 20 8.60 -9.58 7.87
C LEU A 20 9.68 -10.25 8.73
N ILE A 21 9.98 -11.53 8.48
CA ILE A 21 11.00 -12.27 9.23
C ILE A 21 12.38 -11.64 9.03
N ILE A 22 12.76 -11.37 7.78
CA ILE A 22 14.03 -10.71 7.44
C ILE A 22 14.11 -9.35 8.11
N TRP A 23 13.04 -8.56 8.07
CA TRP A 23 12.95 -7.25 8.69
C TRP A 23 13.21 -7.31 10.20
N ARG A 24 12.58 -8.26 10.89
CA ARG A 24 12.76 -8.48 12.33
C ARG A 24 14.18 -8.94 12.70
N ILE A 25 14.83 -9.73 11.84
CA ILE A 25 16.22 -10.12 12.03
C ILE A 25 17.14 -8.92 11.87
N LEU A 26 16.97 -8.13 10.80
CA LEU A 26 17.77 -6.94 10.54
C LEU A 26 17.63 -5.89 11.66
N ALA A 27 16.44 -5.71 12.20
CA ALA A 27 16.20 -4.81 13.33
C ALA A 27 17.02 -5.15 14.58
N LYS A 28 17.34 -6.44 14.76
CA LYS A 28 18.20 -6.89 15.89
C LYS A 28 19.69 -6.78 15.60
N CYS A 29 20.09 -6.80 14.33
CA CYS A 29 21.49 -6.82 13.91
C CYS A 29 22.07 -5.43 13.65
N ILE A 30 21.23 -4.46 13.31
CA ILE A 30 21.66 -3.13 12.91
C ILE A 30 21.57 -2.16 14.10
N ARG A 31 22.56 -1.25 14.19
CA ARG A 31 22.53 -0.18 15.20
C ARG A 31 21.27 0.65 15.08
N GLN A 32 20.66 1.00 16.20
CA GLN A 32 19.35 1.64 16.25
C GLN A 32 19.28 2.98 15.50
N ASP A 33 20.39 3.76 15.51
CA ASP A 33 20.42 5.03 14.77
C ASP A 33 20.38 4.83 13.25
N ILE A 34 21.16 3.86 12.76
CA ILE A 34 21.18 3.49 11.35
C ILE A 34 19.81 2.90 10.94
N TRP A 35 19.24 2.07 11.81
CA TRP A 35 17.93 1.47 11.61
C TRP A 35 16.84 2.52 11.43
N LYS A 36 16.80 3.56 12.26
CA LYS A 36 15.85 4.69 12.13
C LYS A 36 16.01 5.42 10.81
N VAL A 37 17.25 5.70 10.39
CA VAL A 37 17.49 6.37 9.10
C VAL A 37 17.04 5.49 7.93
N MET A 38 17.35 4.20 7.96
CA MET A 38 16.91 3.25 6.92
C MET A 38 15.38 3.19 6.82
N ASN A 39 14.69 3.17 7.97
CA ASN A 39 13.22 3.18 8.00
C ASN A 39 12.65 4.50 7.44
N ALA A 40 13.25 5.63 7.79
CA ALA A 40 12.80 6.93 7.26
C ALA A 40 12.97 7.00 5.74
N VAL A 41 14.11 6.59 5.21
CA VAL A 41 14.35 6.51 3.76
C VAL A 41 13.39 5.51 3.10
N GLY A 42 13.22 4.33 3.70
CA GLY A 42 12.29 3.31 3.21
C GLY A 42 10.84 3.80 3.15
N ALA A 43 10.39 4.53 4.17
CA ALA A 43 9.05 5.13 4.20
C ALA A 43 8.85 6.16 3.08
N VAL A 44 9.85 7.02 2.84
CA VAL A 44 9.81 7.99 1.73
C VAL A 44 9.75 7.27 0.37
N VAL A 45 10.57 6.26 0.16
CA VAL A 45 10.57 5.47 -1.09
C VAL A 45 9.23 4.77 -1.28
N ALA A 46 8.69 4.13 -0.25
CA ALA A 46 7.39 3.46 -0.30
C ALA A 46 6.27 4.46 -0.63
N LEU A 47 6.29 5.64 -0.01
CA LEU A 47 5.32 6.70 -0.29
C LEU A 47 5.40 7.17 -1.76
N LEU A 48 6.60 7.38 -2.28
CA LEU A 48 6.79 7.76 -3.69
C LEU A 48 6.27 6.68 -4.65
N ILE A 49 6.48 5.41 -4.32
CA ILE A 49 5.94 4.28 -5.10
C ILE A 49 4.41 4.30 -5.06
N ILE A 50 3.81 4.44 -3.88
CA ILE A 50 2.36 4.54 -3.74
C ILE A 50 1.81 5.68 -4.61
N LEU A 51 2.34 6.90 -4.46
CA LEU A 51 1.89 8.06 -5.24
C LEU A 51 2.10 7.85 -6.75
N ARG A 52 3.17 7.18 -7.16
CA ARG A 52 3.43 6.88 -8.57
C ARG A 52 2.36 5.96 -9.16
N PHE A 53 1.90 4.96 -8.41
CA PHE A 53 0.92 3.99 -8.89
C PHE A 53 -0.52 4.45 -8.72
N THR A 54 -0.80 5.30 -7.74
CA THR A 54 -2.18 5.70 -7.40
C THR A 54 -2.58 7.08 -7.91
N VAL A 55 -1.63 8.00 -8.08
CA VAL A 55 -1.89 9.39 -8.44
C VAL A 55 -1.26 9.78 -9.77
N ILE A 56 0.05 9.48 -9.94
CA ILE A 56 0.83 10.00 -11.06
C ILE A 56 0.61 9.15 -12.32
N GLY A 57 0.19 9.80 -13.41
CA GLY A 57 0.06 9.15 -14.73
C GLY A 57 -1.21 8.31 -14.91
N ARG A 58 -2.20 8.47 -14.04
CA ARG A 58 -3.55 7.97 -14.31
C ARG A 58 -4.26 8.89 -15.31
N GLU A 59 -4.88 8.30 -16.32
CA GLU A 59 -5.71 9.03 -17.27
C GLU A 59 -7.03 9.43 -16.57
N SER A 60 -7.51 10.66 -16.87
CA SER A 60 -8.81 11.08 -16.39
C SER A 60 -9.89 10.55 -17.33
N PHE A 61 -10.83 9.81 -16.78
CA PHE A 61 -12.00 9.30 -17.51
C PHE A 61 -13.22 10.21 -17.36
N ASN A 62 -13.10 11.32 -16.64
CA ASN A 62 -14.22 12.24 -16.30
C ASN A 62 -15.38 11.54 -15.57
N GLU A 63 -15.11 10.41 -14.92
CA GLU A 63 -16.10 9.68 -14.14
C GLU A 63 -15.87 9.94 -12.66
N HIS A 64 -16.83 10.60 -12.03
CA HIS A 64 -16.85 10.84 -10.58
C HIS A 64 -17.74 9.78 -9.94
N CYS A 65 -17.22 8.58 -9.76
CA CYS A 65 -17.97 7.48 -9.18
C CYS A 65 -17.36 7.08 -7.82
N PHE A 66 -18.22 6.90 -6.84
CA PHE A 66 -17.84 6.33 -5.54
C PHE A 66 -18.59 5.02 -5.34
N MET A 67 -17.86 3.98 -5.01
CA MET A 67 -18.39 2.66 -4.67
C MET A 67 -17.92 2.25 -3.28
N VAL A 68 -18.82 1.75 -2.45
CA VAL A 68 -18.43 1.21 -1.13
C VAL A 68 -17.65 -0.10 -1.33
N MET A 69 -18.09 -0.93 -2.24
CA MET A 69 -17.50 -2.22 -2.54
C MET A 69 -17.78 -2.59 -4.02
N ALA A 70 -16.75 -3.07 -4.72
CA ALA A 70 -16.93 -3.61 -6.06
C ALA A 70 -17.62 -4.99 -6.02
N GLU A 71 -18.13 -5.43 -7.18
CA GLU A 71 -18.69 -6.78 -7.30
C GLU A 71 -17.64 -7.86 -7.02
N TYR A 72 -18.06 -8.92 -6.32
CA TYR A 72 -17.20 -10.06 -6.01
C TYR A 72 -16.77 -10.79 -7.29
N SER A 73 -15.54 -10.58 -7.70
CA SER A 73 -14.93 -11.20 -8.87
C SER A 73 -13.50 -11.64 -8.55
N GLY A 74 -12.90 -12.44 -9.40
CA GLY A 74 -11.47 -12.78 -9.26
C GLY A 74 -10.55 -11.55 -9.36
N GLU A 75 -10.97 -10.52 -10.11
CA GLU A 75 -10.24 -9.25 -10.22
C GLU A 75 -10.33 -8.46 -8.93
N PHE A 76 -11.48 -8.42 -8.27
CA PHE A 76 -11.67 -7.79 -6.97
C PHE A 76 -10.69 -8.32 -5.92
N TYR A 77 -10.58 -9.65 -5.78
CA TYR A 77 -9.63 -10.23 -4.82
C TYR A 77 -8.18 -9.92 -5.17
N ARG A 78 -7.86 -9.85 -6.45
CA ARG A 78 -6.51 -9.47 -6.91
C ARG A 78 -6.21 -8.02 -6.52
N GLU A 79 -7.13 -7.11 -6.76
CA GLU A 79 -6.98 -5.69 -6.42
C GLU A 79 -6.80 -5.50 -4.91
N MET A 80 -7.62 -6.17 -4.09
CA MET A 80 -7.47 -6.14 -2.63
C MET A 80 -6.05 -6.56 -2.19
N ILE A 81 -5.55 -7.68 -2.70
CA ILE A 81 -4.22 -8.19 -2.34
C ILE A 81 -3.12 -7.25 -2.83
N MET A 82 -3.25 -6.70 -4.03
CA MET A 82 -2.28 -5.75 -4.56
C MET A 82 -2.25 -4.44 -3.78
N ASN A 83 -3.39 -3.96 -3.30
CA ASN A 83 -3.48 -2.78 -2.45
C ASN A 83 -2.81 -3.01 -1.09
N ILE A 84 -3.08 -4.14 -0.44
CA ILE A 84 -2.39 -4.53 0.80
C ILE A 84 -0.87 -4.60 0.54
N PHE A 85 -0.44 -5.27 -0.54
CA PHE A 85 0.97 -5.43 -0.88
C PHE A 85 1.66 -4.10 -1.18
N LEU A 86 0.97 -3.16 -1.81
CA LEU A 86 1.49 -1.83 -2.14
C LEU A 86 1.79 -1.01 -0.87
N TYR A 87 0.93 -1.10 0.14
CA TYR A 87 1.09 -0.34 1.39
C TYR A 87 1.97 -1.06 2.42
N PHE A 88 2.16 -2.37 2.30
CA PHE A 88 2.94 -3.17 3.23
C PHE A 88 4.37 -2.64 3.51
N PRO A 89 5.19 -2.21 2.51
CA PRO A 89 6.49 -1.62 2.80
C PRO A 89 6.41 -0.33 3.60
N LEU A 90 5.37 0.49 3.36
CA LEU A 90 5.12 1.71 4.12
C LEU A 90 4.75 1.36 5.57
N GLY A 91 3.85 0.39 5.76
CA GLY A 91 3.47 -0.10 7.09
C GLY A 91 4.65 -0.60 7.89
N LEU A 92 5.56 -1.39 7.27
CA LEU A 92 6.78 -1.88 7.93
C LEU A 92 7.70 -0.75 8.37
N THR A 93 8.05 0.15 7.45
CA THR A 93 9.05 1.19 7.68
C THR A 93 8.52 2.28 8.61
N LEU A 94 7.31 2.74 8.36
CA LEU A 94 6.69 3.80 9.16
C LEU A 94 6.25 3.28 10.54
N GLY A 95 5.84 2.01 10.63
CA GLY A 95 5.47 1.37 11.89
C GLY A 95 6.61 1.31 12.89
N GLU A 96 7.84 1.10 12.45
CA GLU A 96 9.05 1.16 13.30
C GLU A 96 9.31 2.58 13.83
N LEU A 97 8.88 3.61 13.13
CA LEU A 97 9.08 5.01 13.53
C LEU A 97 7.94 5.54 14.40
N THR A 98 6.70 5.13 14.13
CA THR A 98 5.49 5.73 14.72
C THR A 98 4.67 4.77 15.59
N GLY A 99 5.03 3.48 15.60
CA GLY A 99 4.28 2.46 16.31
C GLY A 99 2.85 2.30 15.78
N CYS A 100 1.87 2.19 16.66
CA CYS A 100 0.47 1.98 16.29
C CYS A 100 -0.17 3.16 15.53
N HIS A 101 0.46 4.33 15.53
CA HIS A 101 -0.05 5.49 14.77
C HIS A 101 0.04 5.28 13.25
N VAL A 102 0.83 4.32 12.78
CA VAL A 102 0.93 3.98 11.35
C VAL A 102 -0.42 3.64 10.75
N ILE A 103 -1.31 2.98 11.49
CA ILE A 103 -2.65 2.60 11.03
C ILE A 103 -3.46 3.86 10.64
N TRP A 104 -3.43 4.87 11.50
CA TRP A 104 -4.12 6.15 11.22
C TRP A 104 -3.49 6.91 10.06
N LEU A 105 -2.15 6.87 9.95
CA LEU A 105 -1.44 7.52 8.84
C LEU A 105 -1.75 6.83 7.51
N ALA A 106 -1.75 5.51 7.48
CA ALA A 106 -2.13 4.73 6.28
C ALA A 106 -3.59 4.99 5.89
N PHE A 107 -4.51 4.99 6.87
CA PHE A 107 -5.92 5.30 6.64
C PHE A 107 -6.11 6.70 6.03
N LEU A 108 -5.51 7.73 6.64
CA LEU A 108 -5.64 9.11 6.17
C LEU A 108 -5.00 9.31 4.79
N LEU A 109 -3.85 8.68 4.54
CA LEU A 109 -3.19 8.72 3.25
C LEU A 109 -4.08 8.08 2.16
N SER A 110 -4.61 6.89 2.43
CA SER A 110 -5.48 6.20 1.49
C SER A 110 -6.78 6.97 1.23
N LEU A 111 -7.42 7.46 2.28
CA LEU A 111 -8.61 8.30 2.15
C LEU A 111 -8.34 9.57 1.32
N GLY A 112 -7.17 10.19 1.51
CA GLY A 112 -6.74 11.35 0.72
C GLY A 112 -6.56 11.00 -0.76
N ILE A 113 -5.95 9.87 -1.06
CA ILE A 113 -5.76 9.38 -2.44
C ILE A 113 -7.10 9.08 -3.11
N GLU A 114 -8.00 8.35 -2.44
CA GLU A 114 -9.33 8.05 -2.97
C GLU A 114 -10.17 9.32 -3.20
N SER A 115 -10.08 10.27 -2.27
CA SER A 115 -10.74 11.58 -2.42
C SER A 115 -10.19 12.37 -3.61
N TRP A 116 -8.87 12.31 -3.82
CA TRP A 116 -8.23 12.93 -4.98
C TRP A 116 -8.66 12.25 -6.30
N GLN A 117 -8.69 10.92 -6.35
CA GLN A 117 -9.12 10.17 -7.54
C GLN A 117 -10.57 10.50 -7.91
N PHE A 118 -11.45 10.57 -6.91
CA PHE A 118 -12.83 11.01 -7.09
C PHE A 118 -12.90 12.44 -7.64
N ALA A 119 -12.19 13.39 -7.04
CA ALA A 119 -12.20 14.79 -7.44
C ALA A 119 -11.61 15.01 -8.84
N ALA A 120 -10.54 14.28 -9.17
CA ALA A 120 -9.84 14.36 -10.45
C ALA A 120 -10.50 13.55 -11.57
N GLY A 121 -11.51 12.71 -11.26
CA GLY A 121 -12.15 11.82 -12.24
C GLY A 121 -11.17 10.80 -12.84
N THR A 122 -10.15 10.38 -12.07
CA THR A 122 -9.08 9.49 -12.55
C THR A 122 -9.30 8.02 -12.21
N GLY A 123 -10.47 7.67 -11.68
CA GLY A 123 -10.84 6.31 -11.31
C GLY A 123 -12.09 6.26 -10.46
N ILE A 124 -12.50 5.04 -10.14
CA ILE A 124 -13.61 4.78 -9.22
C ILE A 124 -13.02 4.76 -7.82
N ALA A 125 -13.43 5.71 -6.95
CA ALA A 125 -13.04 5.71 -5.55
C ALA A 125 -13.76 4.57 -4.81
N GLN A 126 -13.00 3.70 -4.15
CA GLN A 126 -13.55 2.51 -3.49
C GLN A 126 -13.28 2.52 -1.99
N GLY A 127 -14.32 2.33 -1.20
CA GLY A 127 -14.19 2.18 0.26
C GLY A 127 -13.36 0.95 0.67
N THR A 128 -13.44 -0.13 -0.11
CA THR A 128 -12.62 -1.33 0.08
C THR A 128 -11.13 -1.07 -0.09
N ASP A 129 -10.74 -0.18 -0.99
CA ASP A 129 -9.34 0.18 -1.21
C ASP A 129 -8.76 0.90 0.00
N VAL A 130 -9.54 1.79 0.62
CA VAL A 130 -9.15 2.44 1.88
C VAL A 130 -8.87 1.42 2.98
N LEU A 131 -9.73 0.40 3.12
CA LEU A 131 -9.54 -0.66 4.10
C LEU A 131 -8.32 -1.53 3.80
N CYS A 132 -8.16 -1.97 2.56
CA CYS A 132 -7.03 -2.81 2.15
C CYS A 132 -5.69 -2.09 2.30
N ASN A 133 -5.62 -0.84 1.90
CA ASN A 133 -4.45 0.01 2.06
C ASN A 133 -4.09 0.26 3.53
N THR A 134 -5.09 0.33 4.41
CA THR A 134 -4.87 0.49 5.85
C THR A 134 -4.32 -0.78 6.50
N LEU A 135 -4.64 -1.95 5.93
CA LEU A 135 -4.16 -3.26 6.39
C LEU A 135 -2.73 -3.59 5.93
N GLY A 136 -2.24 -3.01 4.85
CA GLY A 136 -0.86 -3.16 4.37
C GLY A 136 0.10 -2.24 5.08
#